data_506fd6c7ccc9190e81e725deb3a4e213
#
_entry.id   506fd6c7ccc9190e81e725deb3a4e213
#
_cell.length_a   1.000
_cell.length_b   1.000
_cell.length_c   1.000
_cell.angle_alpha   90.00
_cell.angle_beta   90.00
_cell.angle_gamma   90.00
#
_symmetry.space_group_name_H-M   'P 1'
#
loop_
_entity.id
_entity.type
_entity.pdbx_description
1 polymer ?
#
loop_
_entity_poly.entity_id
_entity_poly.type
_entity_poly.pdbx_seq_one_letter_code
_entity_poly.pdbx_strand_id
1 'polypeptide(L)'
;VLKTYVNNKALVNYQELQKNPEQLETFNASLGAVDPSTYQSWDEAEKIAFLINAYNSFTLESIIDQNPLKKSIRDIKGVWKGRKFNIAGDSKTLDNIEHKTLRVEFNEPRIHMALVCAAISCPPLRNEPFTGEKLDQQLDDQTEKFLVSPHGFRIDRQKGTVYLSSIFKWFGEDWKKTYGIDDKFTGNANQRAVLNFISDYLSPEDQEYLEQGNYKIKYLNYDWSLNKQ
;
A
#
# COMPACT_ATOMS: atom_id res chain seq x y z
N VAL A 1 9.33 -16.70 1.05
CA VAL A 1 8.77 -16.05 -0.16
C VAL A 1 9.42 -14.68 -0.34
N LEU A 2 9.13 -13.68 0.51
CA LEU A 2 9.55 -12.29 0.29
C LEU A 2 11.06 -12.14 0.12
N LYS A 3 11.89 -12.68 1.03
CA LYS A 3 13.37 -12.63 0.95
C LYS A 3 13.93 -13.29 -0.31
N THR A 4 13.23 -14.29 -0.86
CA THR A 4 13.72 -15.08 -2.00
C THR A 4 13.36 -14.41 -3.33
N TYR A 5 12.15 -13.88 -3.43
CA TYR A 5 11.59 -13.45 -4.71
C TYR A 5 11.46 -11.92 -4.86
N VAL A 6 11.70 -11.13 -3.80
CA VAL A 6 11.67 -9.66 -3.85
C VAL A 6 13.10 -9.12 -3.75
N ASN A 7 13.54 -8.39 -4.78
CA ASN A 7 14.89 -7.82 -4.81
C ASN A 7 14.98 -6.48 -4.06
N ASN A 8 16.18 -5.90 -3.99
CA ASN A 8 16.45 -4.64 -3.29
C ASN A 8 15.76 -3.41 -3.91
N LYS A 9 15.17 -3.56 -5.12
CA LYS A 9 14.35 -2.55 -5.78
C LYS A 9 12.85 -2.80 -5.61
N ALA A 10 12.48 -3.71 -4.69
CA ALA A 10 11.10 -4.15 -4.45
C ALA A 10 10.39 -4.77 -5.68
N LEU A 11 11.18 -5.24 -6.67
CA LEU A 11 10.64 -5.95 -7.83
C LEU A 11 10.57 -7.45 -7.55
N VAL A 12 9.51 -8.09 -8.05
CA VAL A 12 9.21 -9.50 -7.79
C VAL A 12 9.63 -10.39 -8.94
N ASN A 13 10.29 -11.49 -8.65
CA ASN A 13 10.56 -12.55 -9.62
C ASN A 13 9.35 -13.48 -9.72
N TYR A 14 8.30 -13.03 -10.40
CA TYR A 14 7.07 -13.79 -10.57
C TYR A 14 7.25 -15.10 -11.33
N GLN A 15 8.21 -15.17 -12.26
CA GLN A 15 8.47 -16.38 -13.02
C GLN A 15 9.01 -17.51 -12.13
N GLU A 16 9.95 -17.20 -11.24
CA GLU A 16 10.50 -18.19 -10.31
C GLU A 16 9.50 -18.51 -9.19
N LEU A 17 8.75 -17.52 -8.71
CA LEU A 17 7.69 -17.76 -7.73
C LEU A 17 6.58 -18.66 -8.30
N GLN A 18 6.22 -18.49 -9.59
CA GLN A 18 5.24 -19.34 -10.26
C GLN A 18 5.69 -20.82 -10.39
N LYS A 19 7.00 -21.04 -10.56
CA LYS A 19 7.56 -22.40 -10.62
C LYS A 19 7.67 -23.08 -9.25
N ASN A 20 7.72 -22.29 -8.18
CA ASN A 20 7.93 -22.76 -6.80
C ASN A 20 6.93 -22.09 -5.85
N PRO A 21 5.60 -22.33 -6.01
CA PRO A 21 4.55 -21.62 -5.29
C PRO A 21 4.30 -22.14 -3.87
N GLU A 22 4.84 -23.29 -3.51
CA GLU A 22 4.43 -24.10 -2.34
C GLU A 22 4.53 -23.32 -1.01
N GLN A 23 5.54 -22.47 -0.87
CA GLN A 23 5.67 -21.65 0.35
C GLN A 23 4.60 -20.56 0.43
N LEU A 24 4.25 -19.96 -0.72
CA LEU A 24 3.18 -18.96 -0.79
C LEU A 24 1.81 -19.61 -0.54
N GLU A 25 1.56 -20.74 -1.16
CA GLU A 25 0.32 -21.52 -0.99
C GLU A 25 0.15 -21.98 0.47
N THR A 26 1.23 -22.49 1.09
CA THR A 26 1.25 -22.87 2.51
C THR A 26 0.92 -21.69 3.41
N PHE A 27 1.54 -20.53 3.15
CA PHE A 27 1.26 -19.31 3.91
C PHE A 27 -0.21 -18.88 3.72
N ASN A 28 -0.72 -18.85 2.51
CA ASN A 28 -2.11 -18.46 2.22
C ASN A 28 -3.11 -19.44 2.86
N ALA A 29 -2.82 -20.75 2.86
CA ALA A 29 -3.61 -21.74 3.57
C ALA A 29 -3.63 -21.47 5.09
N SER A 30 -2.49 -21.08 5.68
CA SER A 30 -2.40 -20.76 7.10
C SER A 30 -3.25 -19.55 7.50
N LEU A 31 -3.41 -18.55 6.62
CA LEU A 31 -4.29 -17.39 6.85
C LEU A 31 -5.77 -17.84 6.99
N GLY A 32 -6.19 -18.78 6.17
CA GLY A 32 -7.54 -19.38 6.24
C GLY A 32 -7.75 -20.26 7.46
N ALA A 33 -6.69 -20.86 7.99
CA ALA A 33 -6.73 -21.75 9.16
C ALA A 33 -6.73 -21.00 10.51
N VAL A 34 -6.54 -19.69 10.53
CA VAL A 34 -6.65 -18.88 11.76
C VAL A 34 -8.09 -18.96 12.28
N ASP A 35 -8.25 -19.38 13.53
CA ASP A 35 -9.56 -19.43 14.17
C ASP A 35 -10.12 -18.03 14.35
N PRO A 36 -11.41 -17.77 14.03
CA PRO A 36 -12.04 -16.45 14.18
C PRO A 36 -11.91 -15.86 15.59
N SER A 37 -12.02 -16.66 16.63
CA SER A 37 -11.88 -16.19 18.02
C SER A 37 -10.45 -15.78 18.32
N THR A 38 -9.47 -16.47 17.77
CA THR A 38 -8.06 -16.10 17.85
C THR A 38 -7.84 -14.74 17.17
N TYR A 39 -8.30 -14.55 15.92
CA TYR A 39 -8.22 -13.25 15.23
C TYR A 39 -8.89 -12.13 16.03
N GLN A 40 -10.07 -12.36 16.61
CA GLN A 40 -10.78 -11.36 17.40
C GLN A 40 -10.01 -10.96 18.67
N SER A 41 -9.25 -11.88 19.27
CA SER A 41 -8.47 -11.62 20.49
C SER A 41 -7.21 -10.78 20.28
N TRP A 42 -6.72 -10.65 19.03
CA TRP A 42 -5.54 -9.86 18.71
C TRP A 42 -5.78 -8.36 18.94
N ASP A 43 -4.73 -7.63 19.22
CA ASP A 43 -4.76 -6.17 19.23
C ASP A 43 -4.91 -5.59 17.82
N GLU A 44 -5.08 -4.28 17.75
CA GLU A 44 -5.31 -3.57 16.48
C GLU A 44 -4.09 -3.70 15.53
N ALA A 45 -2.88 -3.56 16.08
CA ALA A 45 -1.65 -3.61 15.28
C ALA A 45 -1.44 -5.01 14.67
N GLU A 46 -1.70 -6.07 15.43
CA GLU A 46 -1.61 -7.44 14.92
C GLU A 46 -2.65 -7.71 13.83
N LYS A 47 -3.89 -7.24 14.01
CA LYS A 47 -4.94 -7.35 12.99
C LYS A 47 -4.58 -6.62 11.70
N ILE A 48 -4.06 -5.39 11.79
CA ILE A 48 -3.63 -4.62 10.62
C ILE A 48 -2.48 -5.33 9.90
N ALA A 49 -1.45 -5.77 10.63
CA ALA A 49 -0.31 -6.49 10.07
C ALA A 49 -0.75 -7.78 9.34
N PHE A 50 -1.62 -8.56 9.96
CA PHE A 50 -2.20 -9.78 9.39
C PHE A 50 -2.94 -9.49 8.07
N LEU A 51 -3.80 -8.47 8.05
CA LEU A 51 -4.58 -8.10 6.86
C LEU A 51 -3.70 -7.55 5.72
N ILE A 52 -2.66 -6.78 6.03
CA ILE A 52 -1.68 -6.30 5.03
C ILE A 52 -0.94 -7.50 4.42
N ASN A 53 -0.44 -8.41 5.25
CA ASN A 53 0.24 -9.61 4.76
C ASN A 53 -0.68 -10.48 3.90
N ALA A 54 -1.94 -10.64 4.32
CA ALA A 54 -2.95 -11.39 3.56
C ALA A 54 -3.21 -10.74 2.19
N TYR A 55 -3.46 -9.43 2.14
CA TYR A 55 -3.67 -8.71 0.88
C TYR A 55 -2.49 -8.86 -0.08
N ASN A 56 -1.26 -8.65 0.43
CA ASN A 56 -0.06 -8.73 -0.38
C ASN A 56 0.19 -10.17 -0.88
N SER A 57 0.02 -11.18 -0.05
CA SER A 57 0.23 -12.57 -0.44
C SER A 57 -0.83 -13.06 -1.44
N PHE A 58 -2.11 -12.72 -1.24
CA PHE A 58 -3.18 -13.03 -2.19
C PHE A 58 -3.02 -12.28 -3.53
N THR A 59 -2.43 -11.08 -3.49
CA THR A 59 -2.05 -10.37 -4.70
C THR A 59 -0.96 -11.12 -5.46
N LEU A 60 0.11 -11.57 -4.79
CA LEU A 60 1.15 -12.39 -5.41
C LEU A 60 0.60 -13.67 -6.03
N GLU A 61 -0.25 -14.39 -5.29
CA GLU A 61 -0.94 -15.61 -5.78
C GLU A 61 -1.79 -15.30 -7.02
N SER A 62 -2.54 -14.19 -7.00
CA SER A 62 -3.37 -13.79 -8.15
C SER A 62 -2.56 -13.55 -9.42
N ILE A 63 -1.33 -13.07 -9.30
CA ILE A 63 -0.43 -12.86 -10.44
C ILE A 63 0.12 -14.19 -10.95
N ILE A 64 0.65 -15.05 -10.06
CA ILE A 64 1.32 -16.29 -10.46
C ILE A 64 0.37 -17.37 -10.98
N ASP A 65 -0.91 -17.29 -10.66
CA ASP A 65 -1.95 -18.17 -11.21
C ASP A 65 -2.25 -17.91 -12.70
N GLN A 66 -1.70 -16.82 -13.26
CA GLN A 66 -1.88 -16.50 -14.67
C GLN A 66 -0.81 -17.17 -15.53
N ASN A 67 -1.22 -18.00 -16.49
CA ASN A 67 -0.31 -18.61 -17.47
C ASN A 67 -0.79 -18.32 -18.91
N PRO A 68 -0.04 -17.51 -19.68
CA PRO A 68 1.15 -16.76 -19.30
C PRO A 68 0.86 -15.63 -18.31
N LEU A 69 1.91 -15.17 -17.59
CA LEU A 69 1.82 -14.01 -16.70
C LEU A 69 1.31 -12.77 -17.46
N LYS A 70 0.38 -12.05 -16.85
CA LYS A 70 -0.17 -10.83 -17.44
C LYS A 70 0.83 -9.68 -17.36
N LYS A 71 0.63 -8.65 -18.19
CA LYS A 71 1.47 -7.43 -18.17
C LYS A 71 1.09 -6.49 -17.03
N SER A 72 -0.12 -6.59 -16.53
CA SER A 72 -0.69 -5.80 -15.44
C SER A 72 -1.68 -6.64 -14.63
N ILE A 73 -1.80 -6.37 -13.35
CA ILE A 73 -2.86 -6.96 -12.51
C ILE A 73 -4.26 -6.60 -13.05
N ARG A 74 -4.41 -5.45 -13.70
CA ARG A 74 -5.67 -5.00 -14.32
C ARG A 74 -6.16 -5.91 -15.44
N ASP A 75 -5.26 -6.71 -16.03
CA ASP A 75 -5.60 -7.67 -17.08
C ASP A 75 -6.20 -8.98 -16.53
N ILE A 76 -6.24 -9.13 -15.21
CA ILE A 76 -6.80 -10.30 -14.51
C ILE A 76 -8.27 -10.02 -14.18
N LYS A 77 -9.16 -10.69 -14.90
CA LYS A 77 -10.60 -10.49 -14.72
C LYS A 77 -11.05 -10.82 -13.29
N GLY A 78 -11.69 -9.86 -12.64
CA GLY A 78 -12.28 -10.06 -11.31
C GLY A 78 -11.28 -10.15 -10.17
N VAL A 79 -10.00 -9.80 -10.38
CA VAL A 79 -8.93 -9.94 -9.37
C VAL A 79 -9.27 -9.27 -8.04
N TRP A 80 -9.86 -8.08 -8.05
CA TRP A 80 -10.20 -7.36 -6.81
C TRP A 80 -11.54 -7.78 -6.20
N LYS A 81 -12.59 -8.02 -7.01
CA LYS A 81 -13.98 -8.18 -6.53
C LYS A 81 -14.57 -9.57 -6.76
N GLY A 82 -13.97 -10.37 -7.61
CA GLY A 82 -14.50 -11.69 -7.98
C GLY A 82 -13.77 -12.84 -7.30
N ARG A 83 -12.44 -12.77 -7.20
CA ARG A 83 -11.63 -13.81 -6.56
C ARG A 83 -11.76 -13.73 -5.04
N LYS A 84 -12.09 -14.86 -4.42
CA LYS A 84 -12.23 -14.99 -2.98
C LYS A 84 -11.09 -15.82 -2.39
N PHE A 85 -10.71 -15.47 -1.19
CA PHE A 85 -9.66 -16.11 -0.39
C PHE A 85 -10.20 -16.41 1.00
N ASN A 86 -9.74 -17.49 1.60
CA ASN A 86 -10.10 -17.82 2.98
C ASN A 86 -9.13 -17.06 3.94
N ILE A 87 -9.69 -16.38 4.92
CA ILE A 87 -8.95 -15.59 5.90
C ILE A 87 -9.70 -15.59 7.24
N ALA A 88 -9.10 -16.12 8.30
CA ALA A 88 -9.65 -16.15 9.65
C ALA A 88 -11.12 -16.62 9.71
N GLY A 89 -11.42 -17.74 9.04
CA GLY A 89 -12.76 -18.34 8.98
C GLY A 89 -13.76 -17.62 8.08
N ASP A 90 -13.33 -16.58 7.37
CA ASP A 90 -14.15 -15.77 6.47
C ASP A 90 -13.72 -15.97 4.99
N SER A 91 -14.55 -15.54 4.05
CA SER A 91 -14.23 -15.57 2.62
C SER A 91 -14.25 -14.15 2.06
N LYS A 92 -13.07 -13.56 1.84
CA LYS A 92 -12.91 -12.16 1.44
C LYS A 92 -12.24 -12.04 0.06
N THR A 93 -12.60 -11.01 -0.69
CA THR A 93 -11.85 -10.55 -1.88
C THR A 93 -10.79 -9.53 -1.47
N LEU A 94 -9.84 -9.20 -2.37
CA LEU A 94 -8.90 -8.10 -2.12
C LEU A 94 -9.65 -6.78 -1.82
N ASP A 95 -10.71 -6.48 -2.57
CA ASP A 95 -11.57 -5.30 -2.33
C ASP A 95 -12.21 -5.33 -0.92
N ASN A 96 -12.63 -6.52 -0.43
CA ASN A 96 -13.17 -6.63 0.92
C ASN A 96 -12.10 -6.38 1.99
N ILE A 97 -10.89 -6.92 1.82
CA ILE A 97 -9.79 -6.72 2.78
C ILE A 97 -9.43 -5.23 2.86
N GLU A 98 -9.22 -4.57 1.72
CA GLU A 98 -8.82 -3.16 1.68
C GLU A 98 -9.98 -2.22 2.04
N HIS A 99 -11.09 -2.28 1.28
CA HIS A 99 -12.13 -1.24 1.33
C HIS A 99 -13.24 -1.50 2.33
N LYS A 100 -13.43 -2.75 2.77
CA LYS A 100 -14.51 -3.12 3.71
C LYS A 100 -14.00 -3.49 5.10
N THR A 101 -12.70 -3.76 5.23
CA THR A 101 -12.09 -4.12 6.50
C THR A 101 -11.05 -3.06 6.90
N LEU A 102 -9.88 -3.02 6.26
CA LEU A 102 -8.79 -2.12 6.68
C LEU A 102 -9.20 -0.65 6.76
N ARG A 103 -9.81 -0.09 5.72
CA ARG A 103 -10.21 1.33 5.66
C ARG A 103 -11.41 1.69 6.54
N VAL A 104 -12.22 0.71 6.94
CA VAL A 104 -13.47 0.95 7.69
C VAL A 104 -13.28 0.71 9.19
N GLU A 105 -12.57 -0.37 9.54
CA GLU A 105 -12.43 -0.81 10.92
C GLU A 105 -11.26 -0.13 11.64
N PHE A 106 -10.26 0.38 10.89
CA PHE A 106 -9.04 0.96 11.44
C PHE A 106 -8.83 2.41 10.98
N ASN A 107 -8.20 3.20 11.83
CA ASN A 107 -7.84 4.58 11.52
C ASN A 107 -6.33 4.70 11.28
N GLU A 108 -5.81 3.99 10.28
CA GLU A 108 -4.40 3.95 9.94
C GLU A 108 -4.19 4.19 8.43
N PRO A 109 -4.10 5.46 7.98
CA PRO A 109 -4.00 5.75 6.54
C PRO A 109 -2.68 5.30 5.92
N ARG A 110 -1.63 5.01 6.71
CA ARG A 110 -0.35 4.47 6.21
C ARG A 110 -0.50 3.04 5.64
N ILE A 111 -1.65 2.36 5.82
CA ILE A 111 -1.93 1.11 5.12
C ILE A 111 -1.78 1.25 3.60
N HIS A 112 -2.09 2.43 3.05
CA HIS A 112 -1.91 2.71 1.62
C HIS A 112 -0.45 2.73 1.17
N MET A 113 0.50 2.81 2.10
CA MET A 113 1.94 2.68 1.83
C MET A 113 2.42 1.22 1.92
N ALA A 114 1.57 0.31 2.43
CA ALA A 114 1.89 -1.09 2.70
C ALA A 114 1.14 -2.08 1.80
N LEU A 115 -0.04 -1.71 1.29
CA LEU A 115 -0.82 -2.54 0.36
C LEU A 115 -0.26 -2.42 -1.06
N VAL A 116 0.22 -3.53 -1.61
CA VAL A 116 0.92 -3.55 -2.90
C VAL A 116 0.08 -4.26 -3.95
N CYS A 117 -0.46 -3.48 -4.90
CA CYS A 117 -1.29 -4.00 -5.99
C CYS A 117 -0.49 -4.49 -7.21
N ALA A 118 0.75 -4.93 -7.02
CA ALA A 118 1.64 -5.46 -8.04
C ALA A 118 1.95 -4.53 -9.23
N ALA A 119 1.76 -3.21 -9.09
CA ALA A 119 2.09 -2.22 -10.12
C ALA A 119 3.41 -1.50 -9.83
N ILE A 120 4.09 -1.00 -10.86
CA ILE A 120 5.34 -0.22 -10.71
C ILE A 120 5.14 1.02 -9.83
N SER A 121 3.99 1.69 -9.94
CA SER A 121 3.68 2.88 -9.13
C SER A 121 3.08 2.58 -7.75
N CYS A 122 2.94 1.31 -7.37
CA CYS A 122 2.63 0.94 -5.99
C CYS A 122 3.76 1.31 -5.04
N PRO A 123 3.46 1.46 -3.75
CA PRO A 123 4.50 1.41 -2.73
C PRO A 123 5.37 0.16 -2.89
N PRO A 124 6.66 0.23 -2.51
CA PRO A 124 7.57 -0.90 -2.69
C PRO A 124 7.16 -2.08 -1.81
N LEU A 125 7.10 -3.29 -2.38
CA LEU A 125 6.84 -4.50 -1.60
C LEU A 125 8.03 -4.78 -0.67
N ARG A 126 7.78 -4.86 0.63
CA ARG A 126 8.82 -5.21 1.62
C ARG A 126 9.29 -6.66 1.41
N ASN A 127 10.57 -6.90 1.66
CA ASN A 127 11.15 -8.25 1.65
C ASN A 127 10.99 -9.00 3.00
N GLU A 128 10.19 -8.46 3.91
CA GLU A 128 9.80 -9.05 5.19
C GLU A 128 8.31 -8.85 5.46
N PRO A 129 7.66 -9.71 6.28
CA PRO A 129 6.27 -9.51 6.65
C PRO A 129 6.10 -8.35 7.64
N PHE A 130 4.93 -7.77 7.68
CA PHE A 130 4.50 -6.89 8.77
C PHE A 130 4.18 -7.72 10.01
N THR A 131 4.46 -7.17 11.19
CA THR A 131 4.11 -7.78 12.49
C THR A 131 3.50 -6.73 13.41
N GLY A 132 2.59 -7.11 14.31
CA GLY A 132 1.98 -6.16 15.24
C GLY A 132 3.01 -5.39 16.06
N GLU A 133 4.00 -6.09 16.61
CA GLU A 133 5.09 -5.51 17.41
C GLU A 133 5.87 -4.39 16.68
N LYS A 134 6.05 -4.52 15.36
CA LYS A 134 6.85 -3.59 14.55
C LYS A 134 6.01 -2.71 13.61
N LEU A 135 4.68 -2.82 13.67
CA LEU A 135 3.80 -2.24 12.66
C LEU A 135 4.06 -0.76 12.47
N ASP A 136 4.10 0.01 13.53
CA ASP A 136 4.30 1.46 13.49
C ASP A 136 5.61 1.83 12.79
N GLN A 137 6.72 1.24 13.24
CA GLN A 137 8.04 1.43 12.62
C GLN A 137 8.07 0.97 11.15
N GLN A 138 7.40 -0.15 10.82
CA GLN A 138 7.37 -0.66 9.46
C GLN A 138 6.53 0.21 8.53
N LEU A 139 5.44 0.80 9.03
CA LEU A 139 4.61 1.73 8.26
C LEU A 139 5.31 3.07 8.03
N ASP A 140 6.05 3.58 9.01
CA ASP A 140 6.87 4.80 8.85
C ASP A 140 7.99 4.59 7.83
N ASP A 141 8.79 3.55 7.99
CA ASP A 141 9.85 3.20 7.04
C ASP A 141 9.29 2.98 5.61
N GLN A 142 8.12 2.40 5.51
CA GLN A 142 7.46 2.19 4.23
C GLN A 142 6.97 3.50 3.61
N THR A 143 6.48 4.42 4.43
CA THR A 143 6.07 5.77 4.02
C THR A 143 7.27 6.56 3.51
N GLU A 144 8.38 6.60 4.25
CA GLU A 144 9.61 7.26 3.82
C GLU A 144 10.09 6.73 2.46
N LYS A 145 10.19 5.39 2.32
CA LYS A 145 10.60 4.74 1.06
C LYS A 145 9.70 5.09 -0.11
N PHE A 146 8.39 5.14 0.13
CA PHE A 146 7.45 5.49 -0.93
C PHE A 146 7.55 6.97 -1.32
N LEU A 147 7.59 7.87 -0.36
CA LEU A 147 7.62 9.31 -0.61
C LEU A 147 8.86 9.75 -1.42
N VAL A 148 10.03 9.15 -1.14
CA VAL A 148 11.26 9.45 -1.91
C VAL A 148 11.31 8.76 -3.27
N SER A 149 10.41 7.83 -3.55
CA SER A 149 10.34 7.14 -4.83
C SER A 149 9.85 8.08 -5.95
N PRO A 150 10.15 7.78 -7.23
CA PRO A 150 9.62 8.57 -8.36
C PRO A 150 8.08 8.62 -8.43
N HIS A 151 7.39 7.74 -7.71
CA HIS A 151 5.94 7.56 -7.73
C HIS A 151 5.22 8.11 -6.50
N GLY A 152 5.96 8.56 -5.47
CA GLY A 152 5.40 9.04 -4.20
C GLY A 152 5.12 10.54 -4.18
N PHE A 153 6.17 11.33 -4.02
CA PHE A 153 6.08 12.76 -3.80
C PHE A 153 7.25 13.52 -4.46
N ARG A 154 7.00 14.74 -4.93
CA ARG A 154 8.04 15.59 -5.47
C ARG A 154 7.65 17.07 -5.46
N ILE A 155 8.58 17.95 -5.06
CA ILE A 155 8.48 19.40 -5.21
C ILE A 155 9.30 19.83 -6.43
N ASP A 156 8.68 20.60 -7.33
CA ASP A 156 9.34 21.29 -8.45
C ASP A 156 9.22 22.80 -8.24
N ARG A 157 10.20 23.35 -7.52
CA ARG A 157 10.21 24.78 -7.17
C ARG A 157 10.27 25.69 -8.40
N GLN A 158 10.95 25.26 -9.47
CA GLN A 158 11.06 26.06 -10.69
C GLN A 158 9.70 26.23 -11.38
N LYS A 159 8.85 25.18 -11.32
CA LYS A 159 7.50 25.23 -11.91
C LYS A 159 6.42 25.63 -10.90
N GLY A 160 6.78 25.88 -9.64
CA GLY A 160 5.82 26.12 -8.57
C GLY A 160 4.78 24.98 -8.51
N THR A 161 5.24 23.73 -8.53
CA THR A 161 4.32 22.57 -8.59
C THR A 161 4.75 21.50 -7.59
N VAL A 162 3.79 21.04 -6.79
CA VAL A 162 3.90 19.87 -5.93
C VAL A 162 3.20 18.70 -6.59
N TYR A 163 3.91 17.60 -6.76
CA TYR A 163 3.39 16.38 -7.35
C TYR A 163 3.14 15.34 -6.27
N LEU A 164 1.93 14.83 -6.21
CA LEU A 164 1.49 13.77 -5.32
C LEU A 164 1.25 12.47 -6.10
N SER A 165 1.50 11.33 -5.49
CA SER A 165 1.06 10.05 -6.03
C SER A 165 -0.44 10.05 -6.31
N SER A 166 -0.86 9.30 -7.35
CA SER A 166 -2.28 9.05 -7.60
C SER A 166 -2.99 8.32 -6.45
N ILE A 167 -2.27 7.62 -5.59
CA ILE A 167 -2.81 7.02 -4.36
C ILE A 167 -3.45 8.09 -3.47
N PHE A 168 -2.79 9.22 -3.27
CA PHE A 168 -3.34 10.34 -2.51
C PHE A 168 -4.55 11.02 -3.18
N LYS A 169 -4.69 10.88 -4.51
CA LYS A 169 -5.90 11.31 -5.22
C LYS A 169 -7.09 10.39 -4.93
N TRP A 170 -6.84 9.09 -4.94
CA TRP A 170 -7.89 8.09 -4.79
C TRP A 170 -8.36 7.93 -3.35
N PHE A 171 -7.45 8.03 -2.41
CA PHE A 171 -7.69 7.72 -0.99
C PHE A 171 -7.46 8.90 -0.05
N GLY A 172 -7.26 10.12 -0.56
CA GLY A 172 -6.92 11.29 0.24
C GLY A 172 -7.88 11.61 1.39
N GLU A 173 -9.12 11.10 1.32
CA GLU A 173 -10.10 11.25 2.41
C GLU A 173 -9.70 10.51 3.69
N ASP A 174 -8.96 9.41 3.56
CA ASP A 174 -8.57 8.56 4.70
C ASP A 174 -7.58 9.29 5.65
N TRP A 175 -6.84 10.29 5.13
CA TRP A 175 -5.95 11.13 5.96
C TRP A 175 -6.68 12.20 6.78
N LYS A 176 -7.92 12.58 6.41
CA LYS A 176 -8.61 13.69 7.06
C LYS A 176 -8.85 13.51 8.55
N LYS A 177 -9.12 12.28 8.98
CA LYS A 177 -9.45 12.01 10.38
C LYS A 177 -8.27 12.30 11.32
N THR A 178 -7.06 11.97 10.89
CA THR A 178 -5.85 12.12 11.70
C THR A 178 -5.07 13.40 11.35
N TYR A 179 -5.02 13.75 10.07
CA TYR A 179 -4.17 14.83 9.56
C TYR A 179 -4.95 16.02 8.98
N GLY A 180 -6.28 16.05 9.19
CA GLY A 180 -7.10 17.18 8.71
C GLY A 180 -6.66 18.50 9.30
N ILE A 181 -6.43 19.50 8.43
CA ILE A 181 -6.02 20.86 8.81
C ILE A 181 -6.62 21.86 7.83
N ASP A 182 -7.04 23.04 8.32
CA ASP A 182 -7.77 23.99 7.49
C ASP A 182 -6.89 25.12 6.92
N ASP A 183 -5.84 25.55 7.63
CA ASP A 183 -5.16 26.81 7.36
C ASP A 183 -3.67 26.69 7.00
N LYS A 184 -3.09 25.49 7.01
CA LYS A 184 -1.64 25.34 6.89
C LYS A 184 -1.13 25.20 5.44
N PHE A 185 -1.90 24.55 4.57
CA PHE A 185 -1.48 24.19 3.21
C PHE A 185 -2.49 24.60 2.16
N THR A 186 -2.05 24.80 0.91
CA THR A 186 -2.97 25.05 -0.21
C THR A 186 -3.65 23.77 -0.70
N GLY A 187 -4.79 23.91 -1.36
CA GLY A 187 -5.55 22.79 -1.94
C GLY A 187 -6.90 22.54 -1.25
N ASN A 188 -7.59 21.48 -1.67
CA ASN A 188 -8.83 21.04 -1.02
C ASN A 188 -8.54 20.30 0.29
N ALA A 189 -9.58 20.00 1.09
CA ALA A 189 -9.43 19.36 2.41
C ALA A 189 -8.64 18.05 2.38
N ASN A 190 -8.84 17.19 1.37
CA ASN A 190 -8.07 15.95 1.23
C ASN A 190 -6.60 16.24 0.94
N GLN A 191 -6.32 17.20 0.06
CA GLN A 191 -4.95 17.59 -0.29
C GLN A 191 -4.21 18.20 0.90
N ARG A 192 -4.87 19.05 1.69
CA ARG A 192 -4.28 19.63 2.91
C ARG A 192 -3.96 18.56 3.94
N ALA A 193 -4.87 17.61 4.18
CA ALA A 193 -4.63 16.49 5.09
C ALA A 193 -3.45 15.62 4.63
N VAL A 194 -3.37 15.32 3.33
CA VAL A 194 -2.24 14.58 2.74
C VAL A 194 -0.93 15.35 2.88
N LEU A 195 -0.92 16.65 2.60
CA LEU A 195 0.29 17.48 2.76
C LEU A 195 0.72 17.60 4.22
N ASN A 196 -0.23 17.69 5.15
CA ASN A 196 0.08 17.68 6.57
C ASN A 196 0.76 16.37 7.00
N PHE A 197 0.23 15.23 6.55
CA PHE A 197 0.87 13.92 6.74
C PHE A 197 2.27 13.86 6.13
N ILE A 198 2.41 14.25 4.86
CA ILE A 198 3.70 14.21 4.15
C ILE A 198 4.73 15.12 4.84
N SER A 199 4.31 16.26 5.39
CA SER A 199 5.21 17.24 6.02
C SER A 199 6.01 16.65 7.17
N ASP A 200 5.49 15.65 7.88
CA ASP A 200 6.20 14.96 8.96
C ASP A 200 7.46 14.20 8.48
N TYR A 201 7.56 13.93 7.19
CA TYR A 201 8.66 13.20 6.55
C TYR A 201 9.59 14.11 5.73
N LEU A 202 9.39 15.42 5.75
CA LEU A 202 10.14 16.37 4.92
C LEU A 202 11.22 17.11 5.71
N SER A 203 12.21 17.62 4.97
CA SER A 203 13.17 18.56 5.53
C SER A 203 12.47 19.86 5.97
N PRO A 204 13.04 20.61 6.94
CA PRO A 204 12.48 21.90 7.36
C PRO A 204 12.30 22.90 6.19
N GLU A 205 13.22 22.87 5.20
CA GLU A 205 13.15 23.74 4.01
C GLU A 205 11.95 23.37 3.10
N ASP A 206 11.65 22.07 2.95
CA ASP A 206 10.51 21.61 2.17
C ASP A 206 9.18 21.87 2.89
N GLN A 207 9.16 21.72 4.22
CA GLN A 207 8.02 22.09 5.05
C GLN A 207 7.68 23.58 4.90
N GLU A 208 8.68 24.47 5.06
CA GLU A 208 8.51 25.92 4.88
C GLU A 208 7.97 26.26 3.48
N TYR A 209 8.51 25.61 2.43
CA TYR A 209 8.02 25.81 1.07
C TYR A 209 6.54 25.44 0.92
N LEU A 210 6.12 24.33 1.52
CA LEU A 210 4.71 23.91 1.49
C LEU A 210 3.80 24.88 2.27
N GLU A 211 4.27 25.39 3.39
CA GLU A 211 3.52 26.35 4.23
C GLU A 211 3.33 27.71 3.54
N GLN A 212 4.26 28.14 2.69
CA GLN A 212 4.11 29.36 1.88
C GLN A 212 2.93 29.29 0.91
N GLY A 213 2.50 28.10 0.51
CA GLY A 213 1.28 27.88 -0.30
C GLY A 213 1.38 28.34 -1.76
N ASN A 214 2.54 28.79 -2.23
CA ASN A 214 2.75 29.37 -3.58
C ASN A 214 3.03 28.29 -4.64
N TYR A 215 2.20 27.27 -4.72
CA TYR A 215 2.35 26.16 -5.68
C TYR A 215 1.00 25.64 -6.18
N LYS A 216 1.07 24.87 -7.26
CA LYS A 216 -0.06 24.09 -7.78
C LYS A 216 0.13 22.61 -7.43
N ILE A 217 -0.93 21.92 -7.07
CA ILE A 217 -0.89 20.49 -6.84
C ILE A 217 -1.25 19.75 -8.13
N LYS A 218 -0.42 18.78 -8.50
CA LYS A 218 -0.68 17.83 -9.59
C LYS A 218 -0.49 16.41 -9.09
N TYR A 219 -1.10 15.46 -9.79
CA TYR A 219 -0.92 14.04 -9.50
C TYR A 219 0.00 13.40 -10.52
N LEU A 220 0.88 12.53 -10.03
CA LEU A 220 1.77 11.72 -10.85
C LEU A 220 0.95 10.70 -11.66
N ASN A 221 1.40 10.41 -12.87
CA ASN A 221 0.84 9.32 -13.65
C ASN A 221 1.10 7.99 -12.94
N TYR A 222 0.12 7.10 -12.97
CA TYR A 222 0.23 5.79 -12.32
C TYR A 222 0.56 4.73 -13.36
N ASP A 223 1.72 4.12 -13.23
CA ASP A 223 2.16 3.01 -14.07
C ASP A 223 1.64 1.68 -13.52
N TRP A 224 0.68 1.11 -14.23
CA TRP A 224 0.06 -0.16 -13.91
C TRP A 224 0.82 -1.39 -14.41
N SER A 225 1.97 -1.20 -15.06
CA SER A 225 2.84 -2.31 -15.46
C SER A 225 3.24 -3.13 -14.23
N LEU A 226 3.33 -4.43 -14.40
CA LEU A 226 3.68 -5.34 -13.31
C LEU A 226 5.05 -5.00 -12.72
N ASN A 227 5.16 -4.94 -11.39
CA ASN A 227 6.41 -4.69 -10.64
C ASN A 227 7.34 -5.92 -10.65
N LYS A 228 7.66 -6.40 -11.84
CA LYS A 228 8.49 -7.61 -12.08
C LYS A 228 9.96 -7.28 -12.29
N GLN A 229 10.82 -8.24 -11.93
CA GLN A 229 12.24 -8.26 -12.31
C GLN A 229 12.42 -8.50 -13.81
#